data_a6cddac05b340212042fbe69d607e9e9
#
_entry.id   a6cddac05b340212042fbe69d607e9e9
#
_cell.length_a   1.000
_cell.length_b   1.000
_cell.length_c   1.000
_cell.angle_alpha   90.00
_cell.angle_beta   90.00
_cell.angle_gamma   90.00
#
_symmetry.space_group_name_H-M   'P 1'
#
loop_
_entity.id
_entity.type
_entity.pdbx_description
1 polymer ?
#
loop_
_entity_poly.entity_id
_entity_poly.type
_entity_poly.pdbx_seq_one_letter_code
_entity_poly.pdbx_strand_id
1 'polypeptide(L)'
;MARLLPLLVIAVWIYFWYRNRKGAAARPEREKATTPAPARLSKEAAALGLLPQDRQDAERLLHDPQIGSAREAAERGAWEPAAAAMTAIGKDWERRTALVISLAKAAADEDAWLTAWEAARPGDPDAAAVRARSTVFLAWELRGASTADRTSAEQFEGFHRVLLRAREDIARAVELNPEDPSPLVSDLWAGLGLGYPHAYVHELWAEIAGRAPFHYEAHYSALQYWCAKWHGSEELAREFADKAASGAPAGTLLPALRLVAHFEHLDRPFNGKHYRTPEVTAMVDALLADLPAVRPDHPRLPEARHLLAFFLVKQKRHAEALEQFRLVDGCVASIPWSYFKDPAEKYCDYRERAVQGAR
;
A
#
# COMPACT_ATOMS: atom_id res chain seq x y z
N MET A 1 -17.83 -27.73 3.28
CA MET A 1 -16.93 -27.65 2.11
C MET A 1 -16.70 -26.20 1.74
N ALA A 2 -15.44 -25.81 1.83
CA ALA A 2 -14.73 -24.82 1.06
C ALA A 2 -14.97 -23.33 1.33
N ARG A 3 -14.13 -22.75 2.17
CA ARG A 3 -13.82 -21.31 2.18
C ARG A 3 -12.30 -21.13 2.00
N LEU A 4 -11.77 -21.45 0.81
CA LEU A 4 -10.32 -21.45 0.52
C LEU A 4 -9.87 -20.35 -0.46
N LEU A 5 -10.77 -19.47 -0.91
CA LEU A 5 -10.45 -18.46 -1.94
C LEU A 5 -9.88 -17.11 -1.48
N PRO A 6 -10.07 -16.61 -0.24
CA PRO A 6 -9.60 -15.26 0.12
C PRO A 6 -8.09 -15.10 0.30
N LEU A 7 -7.37 -16.19 0.57
CA LEU A 7 -5.92 -16.15 0.89
C LEU A 7 -5.00 -15.93 -0.32
N LEU A 8 -5.52 -16.07 -1.54
CA LEU A 8 -4.75 -15.89 -2.79
C LEU A 8 -4.33 -14.44 -3.06
N VAL A 9 -4.97 -13.49 -2.46
CA VAL A 9 -4.90 -12.09 -2.84
C VAL A 9 -3.71 -11.35 -2.19
N ILE A 10 -3.36 -11.69 -0.96
CA ILE A 10 -2.17 -11.10 -0.29
C ILE A 10 -0.90 -11.78 -0.77
N ALA A 11 -0.99 -13.07 -1.08
CA ALA A 11 0.07 -13.77 -1.80
C ALA A 11 0.52 -13.02 -3.05
N VAL A 12 -0.37 -12.30 -3.72
CA VAL A 12 -0.05 -11.55 -4.94
C VAL A 12 0.77 -10.29 -4.63
N TRP A 13 0.47 -9.53 -3.58
CA TRP A 13 1.22 -8.31 -3.25
C TRP A 13 2.64 -8.63 -2.74
N ILE A 14 2.78 -9.61 -1.84
CA ILE A 14 4.06 -10.12 -1.36
C ILE A 14 4.79 -10.88 -2.47
N TYR A 15 4.08 -11.63 -3.34
CA TYR A 15 4.66 -12.36 -4.48
C TYR A 15 5.25 -11.43 -5.53
N PHE A 16 4.59 -10.33 -5.89
CA PHE A 16 5.14 -9.36 -6.84
C PHE A 16 6.38 -8.68 -6.27
N TRP A 17 6.37 -8.34 -4.98
CA TRP A 17 7.52 -7.77 -4.31
C TRP A 17 8.69 -8.77 -4.23
N TYR A 18 8.45 -10.05 -3.90
CA TYR A 18 9.47 -11.10 -3.83
C TYR A 18 9.99 -11.52 -5.22
N ARG A 19 9.14 -11.56 -6.24
CA ARG A 19 9.54 -11.95 -7.61
C ARG A 19 10.48 -10.93 -8.24
N ASN A 20 10.28 -9.65 -7.98
CA ASN A 20 11.15 -8.60 -8.50
C ASN A 20 12.54 -8.64 -7.85
N ARG A 21 12.63 -9.07 -6.59
CA ARG A 21 13.90 -9.24 -5.87
C ARG A 21 14.80 -10.32 -6.45
N LYS A 22 14.26 -11.47 -6.87
CA LYS A 22 15.05 -12.54 -7.50
C LYS A 22 15.54 -12.20 -8.92
N GLY A 23 14.93 -11.24 -9.58
CA GLY A 23 15.37 -10.75 -10.90
C GLY A 23 16.64 -9.91 -10.85
N ALA A 24 17.00 -9.33 -9.71
CA ALA A 24 18.21 -8.50 -9.56
C ALA A 24 19.47 -9.30 -9.17
N ALA A 25 19.32 -10.46 -8.52
CA ALA A 25 20.44 -11.22 -7.95
C ALA A 25 20.96 -12.39 -8.80
N ALA A 26 20.32 -12.76 -9.89
CA ALA A 26 20.81 -13.78 -10.83
C ALA A 26 20.43 -13.40 -12.25
N ARG A 27 21.37 -12.87 -13.02
CA ARG A 27 21.32 -12.96 -14.47
C ARG A 27 21.74 -14.37 -14.89
N PRO A 28 20.83 -15.28 -15.22
CA PRO A 28 21.15 -16.40 -16.06
C PRO A 28 21.31 -15.87 -17.48
N GLU A 29 22.23 -16.49 -18.22
CA GLU A 29 22.49 -16.24 -19.62
C GLU A 29 21.20 -16.12 -20.43
N ARG A 30 21.20 -15.17 -21.37
CA ARG A 30 20.13 -14.86 -22.31
C ARG A 30 19.48 -16.13 -22.89
N GLU A 31 18.39 -16.54 -22.30
CA GLU A 31 17.40 -17.31 -23.03
C GLU A 31 16.78 -16.38 -24.08
N LYS A 32 16.72 -16.86 -25.32
CA LYS A 32 16.37 -16.09 -26.52
C LYS A 32 15.12 -15.23 -26.24
N ALA A 33 15.32 -13.92 -26.33
CA ALA A 33 14.29 -12.93 -26.23
C ALA A 33 13.14 -13.27 -27.20
N THR A 34 12.03 -13.75 -26.66
CA THR A 34 10.74 -13.57 -27.32
C THR A 34 10.54 -12.09 -27.42
N THR A 35 10.42 -11.58 -28.63
CA THR A 35 10.15 -10.17 -28.94
C THR A 35 9.08 -9.66 -27.97
N PRO A 36 9.33 -8.61 -27.17
CA PRO A 36 8.31 -8.05 -26.30
C PRO A 36 7.10 -7.70 -27.16
N ALA A 37 5.90 -8.07 -26.69
CA ALA A 37 4.69 -7.64 -27.34
C ALA A 37 4.76 -6.12 -27.53
N PRO A 38 4.37 -5.58 -28.71
CA PRO A 38 4.53 -4.16 -28.98
C PRO A 38 3.83 -3.35 -27.89
N ALA A 39 4.53 -2.33 -27.39
CA ALA A 39 4.03 -1.43 -26.36
C ALA A 39 2.63 -0.96 -26.76
N ARG A 40 1.61 -1.43 -26.02
CA ARG A 40 0.19 -1.16 -26.32
C ARG A 40 -0.14 0.27 -25.92
N LEU A 41 0.16 1.22 -26.78
CA LEU A 41 -0.27 2.61 -26.65
C LEU A 41 -1.05 2.97 -27.91
N SER A 42 -2.33 3.29 -27.79
CA SER A 42 -3.12 3.79 -28.90
C SER A 42 -2.62 5.18 -29.35
N LYS A 43 -2.90 5.55 -30.62
CA LYS A 43 -2.55 6.89 -31.12
C LYS A 43 -3.20 7.98 -30.29
N GLU A 44 -4.40 7.73 -29.81
CA GLU A 44 -5.19 8.61 -28.98
C GLU A 44 -4.57 8.79 -27.59
N ALA A 45 -4.17 7.70 -26.95
CA ALA A 45 -3.48 7.77 -25.67
C ALA A 45 -2.14 8.51 -25.80
N ALA A 46 -1.39 8.25 -26.88
CA ALA A 46 -0.15 8.98 -27.18
C ALA A 46 -0.39 10.48 -27.41
N ALA A 47 -1.47 10.86 -28.11
CA ALA A 47 -1.85 12.27 -28.31
C ALA A 47 -2.22 12.98 -27.00
N LEU A 48 -2.63 12.24 -25.96
CA LEU A 48 -2.90 12.74 -24.62
C LEU A 48 -1.64 12.79 -23.73
N GLY A 49 -0.46 12.39 -24.25
CA GLY A 49 0.80 12.38 -23.54
C GLY A 49 0.95 11.21 -22.54
N LEU A 50 0.09 10.19 -22.65
CA LEU A 50 0.14 9.01 -21.77
C LEU A 50 1.32 8.11 -22.12
N LEU A 51 1.88 7.44 -21.13
CA LEU A 51 3.09 6.63 -21.27
C LEU A 51 2.77 5.22 -21.79
N PRO A 52 3.65 4.61 -22.60
CA PRO A 52 3.52 3.22 -23.00
C PRO A 52 3.70 2.26 -21.82
N GLN A 53 3.27 1.00 -21.99
CA GLN A 53 3.27 0.00 -20.92
C GLN A 53 4.65 -0.23 -20.31
N ASP A 54 5.70 -0.25 -21.10
CA ASP A 54 7.10 -0.43 -20.67
C ASP A 54 7.67 0.75 -19.89
N ARG A 55 6.96 1.87 -19.83
CA ARG A 55 7.29 3.07 -19.04
C ARG A 55 6.45 3.19 -17.77
N GLN A 56 5.56 2.22 -17.49
CA GLN A 56 4.77 2.16 -16.26
C GLN A 56 5.59 1.47 -15.17
N ASP A 57 5.89 2.19 -14.08
CA ASP A 57 6.62 1.65 -12.93
C ASP A 57 5.65 0.90 -12.00
N ALA A 58 5.76 -0.42 -11.99
CA ALA A 58 4.93 -1.29 -11.14
C ALA A 58 5.45 -1.45 -9.70
N GLU A 59 6.56 -0.79 -9.36
CA GLU A 59 7.16 -0.83 -8.02
C GLU A 59 6.96 0.50 -7.27
N ARG A 60 6.63 1.56 -8.00
CA ARG A 60 6.44 2.89 -7.45
C ARG A 60 4.96 3.27 -7.38
N LEU A 61 4.55 3.72 -6.20
CA LEU A 61 3.21 4.28 -5.97
C LEU A 61 3.24 5.80 -6.03
N LEU A 62 4.32 6.42 -5.58
CA LEU A 62 4.38 7.83 -5.22
C LEU A 62 5.56 8.52 -5.91
N HIS A 63 5.28 9.70 -6.45
CA HIS A 63 6.28 10.66 -6.88
C HIS A 63 6.48 11.75 -5.81
N ASP A 64 6.97 11.40 -4.62
CA ASP A 64 7.48 12.37 -3.68
C ASP A 64 9.02 12.42 -3.81
N PRO A 65 9.59 13.51 -4.37
CA PRO A 65 11.04 13.61 -4.59
C PRO A 65 11.84 13.54 -3.29
N GLN A 66 11.31 14.03 -2.17
CA GLN A 66 11.98 14.01 -0.88
C GLN A 66 12.06 12.58 -0.34
N ILE A 67 10.95 11.84 -0.37
CA ILE A 67 10.90 10.43 0.03
C ILE A 67 11.78 9.58 -0.90
N GLY A 68 11.70 9.81 -2.21
CA GLY A 68 12.50 9.10 -3.20
C GLY A 68 14.00 9.32 -3.00
N SER A 69 14.45 10.57 -2.85
CA SER A 69 15.86 10.91 -2.64
C SER A 69 16.41 10.36 -1.33
N ALA A 70 15.61 10.40 -0.25
CA ALA A 70 16.00 9.85 1.04
C ALA A 70 16.19 8.33 0.96
N ARG A 71 15.27 7.62 0.31
CA ARG A 71 15.35 6.18 0.07
C ARG A 71 16.57 5.82 -0.78
N GLU A 72 16.77 6.49 -1.92
CA GLU A 72 17.91 6.24 -2.80
C GLU A 72 19.26 6.48 -2.11
N ALA A 73 19.33 7.47 -1.21
CA ALA A 73 20.53 7.71 -0.41
C ALA A 73 20.78 6.55 0.58
N ALA A 74 19.73 6.09 1.27
CA ALA A 74 19.77 4.95 2.17
C ALA A 74 20.23 3.67 1.45
N GLU A 75 19.69 3.38 0.27
CA GLU A 75 20.09 2.25 -0.58
C GLU A 75 21.58 2.33 -1.03
N ARG A 76 22.17 3.53 -1.07
CA ARG A 76 23.60 3.73 -1.28
C ARG A 76 24.44 3.74 0.00
N GLY A 77 23.84 3.46 1.14
CA GLY A 77 24.51 3.37 2.44
C GLY A 77 24.59 4.69 3.25
N ALA A 78 23.95 5.78 2.76
CA ALA A 78 23.96 7.08 3.45
C ALA A 78 22.64 7.28 4.23
N TRP A 79 22.70 7.37 5.56
CA TRP A 79 21.54 7.55 6.44
C TRP A 79 21.19 9.02 6.70
N GLU A 80 22.14 9.95 6.60
CA GLU A 80 21.96 11.36 6.96
C GLU A 80 20.83 12.03 6.15
N PRO A 81 20.65 11.76 4.83
CA PRO A 81 19.52 12.30 4.09
C PRO A 81 18.17 11.77 4.59
N ALA A 82 18.10 10.53 5.06
CA ALA A 82 16.90 9.98 5.67
C ALA A 82 16.55 10.69 6.97
N ALA A 83 17.52 10.89 7.86
CA ALA A 83 17.35 11.65 9.11
C ALA A 83 16.94 13.11 8.84
N ALA A 84 17.56 13.76 7.87
CA ALA A 84 17.18 15.12 7.47
C ALA A 84 15.76 15.20 6.93
N ALA A 85 15.33 14.22 6.13
CA ALA A 85 13.96 14.15 5.60
C ALA A 85 12.93 13.93 6.73
N MET A 86 13.20 13.06 7.70
CA MET A 86 12.36 12.84 8.88
C MET A 86 12.21 14.13 9.69
N THR A 87 13.30 14.83 9.93
CA THR A 87 13.30 16.13 10.63
C THR A 87 12.49 17.18 9.88
N ALA A 88 12.64 17.28 8.55
CA ALA A 88 11.95 18.25 7.73
C ALA A 88 10.44 17.99 7.64
N ILE A 89 10.01 16.73 7.62
CA ILE A 89 8.60 16.33 7.62
C ILE A 89 7.96 16.56 8.99
N GLY A 90 8.70 16.36 10.08
CA GLY A 90 8.25 16.64 11.44
C GLY A 90 6.97 15.86 11.81
N LYS A 91 5.90 16.57 12.18
CA LYS A 91 4.60 16.02 12.61
C LYS A 91 3.56 15.89 11.49
N ASP A 92 3.96 16.02 10.22
CA ASP A 92 3.10 15.61 9.12
C ASP A 92 3.01 14.07 9.09
N TRP A 93 2.12 13.51 9.91
CA TRP A 93 2.05 12.07 10.15
C TRP A 93 1.78 11.26 8.90
N GLU A 94 1.04 11.79 7.91
CA GLU A 94 0.82 11.13 6.62
C GLU A 94 2.14 10.95 5.86
N ARG A 95 2.89 12.03 5.67
CA ARG A 95 4.17 11.97 4.97
C ARG A 95 5.24 11.26 5.79
N ARG A 96 5.21 11.43 7.11
CA ARG A 96 6.14 10.75 8.00
C ARG A 96 6.00 9.24 7.95
N THR A 97 4.78 8.72 8.08
CA THR A 97 4.52 7.28 7.96
C THR A 97 4.88 6.75 6.57
N ALA A 98 4.62 7.51 5.50
CA ALA A 98 5.02 7.14 4.15
C ALA A 98 6.54 7.06 3.99
N LEU A 99 7.30 7.99 4.59
CA LEU A 99 8.77 7.94 4.61
C LEU A 99 9.27 6.75 5.44
N VAL A 100 8.72 6.51 6.63
CA VAL A 100 9.04 5.33 7.46
C VAL A 100 8.83 4.05 6.67
N ILE A 101 7.70 3.89 5.99
CA ILE A 101 7.41 2.71 5.14
C ILE A 101 8.44 2.56 4.02
N SER A 102 8.77 3.66 3.35
CA SER A 102 9.72 3.65 2.23
C SER A 102 11.13 3.27 2.67
N LEU A 103 11.63 3.85 3.77
CA LEU A 103 12.94 3.56 4.35
C LEU A 103 12.99 2.14 4.95
N ALA A 104 11.94 1.74 5.65
CA ALA A 104 11.84 0.41 6.25
C ALA A 104 11.87 -0.71 5.21
N LYS A 105 11.29 -0.46 4.03
CA LYS A 105 11.37 -1.39 2.91
C LYS A 105 12.80 -1.54 2.39
N ALA A 106 13.55 -0.44 2.26
CA ALA A 106 14.96 -0.46 1.90
C ALA A 106 15.80 -1.19 2.97
N ALA A 107 15.50 -0.96 4.26
CA ALA A 107 16.20 -1.61 5.38
C ALA A 107 15.88 -3.10 5.51
N ALA A 108 14.70 -3.55 5.09
CA ALA A 108 14.38 -4.98 5.05
C ALA A 108 15.22 -5.71 3.97
N ASP A 109 15.61 -5.01 2.92
CA ASP A 109 16.50 -5.51 1.87
C ASP A 109 17.97 -5.50 2.30
N GLU A 110 18.47 -4.37 2.85
CA GLU A 110 19.84 -4.17 3.33
C GLU A 110 19.82 -3.11 4.43
N ASP A 111 20.18 -3.49 5.67
CA ASP A 111 20.01 -2.64 6.84
C ASP A 111 21.32 -2.02 7.39
N ALA A 112 22.44 -2.19 6.70
CA ALA A 112 23.73 -1.68 7.16
C ALA A 112 23.72 -0.16 7.40
N TRP A 113 23.04 0.59 6.54
CA TRP A 113 22.87 2.05 6.68
C TRP A 113 22.02 2.43 7.90
N LEU A 114 20.98 1.65 8.21
CA LEU A 114 20.13 1.88 9.38
C LEU A 114 20.89 1.55 10.66
N THR A 115 21.65 0.45 10.67
CA THR A 115 22.55 0.09 11.77
C THR A 115 23.60 1.17 12.01
N ALA A 116 24.15 1.78 10.96
CA ALA A 116 25.07 2.91 11.08
C ALA A 116 24.38 4.15 11.68
N TRP A 117 23.12 4.42 11.30
CA TRP A 117 22.34 5.50 11.90
C TRP A 117 22.10 5.28 13.40
N GLU A 118 21.65 4.10 13.80
CA GLU A 118 21.43 3.72 15.20
C GLU A 118 22.72 3.83 16.02
N ALA A 119 23.86 3.44 15.45
CA ALA A 119 25.16 3.57 16.11
C ALA A 119 25.62 5.03 16.23
N ALA A 120 25.39 5.87 15.22
CA ALA A 120 25.75 7.27 15.21
C ALA A 120 24.87 8.13 16.13
N ARG A 121 23.60 7.74 16.29
CA ARG A 121 22.60 8.43 17.11
C ARG A 121 21.83 7.45 18.00
N PRO A 122 22.44 6.93 19.07
CA PRO A 122 21.76 6.02 19.98
C PRO A 122 20.49 6.64 20.56
N GLY A 123 19.35 5.95 20.41
CA GLY A 123 18.06 6.44 20.89
C GLY A 123 17.39 7.47 19.99
N ASP A 124 17.81 7.59 18.73
CA ASP A 124 17.11 8.40 17.72
C ASP A 124 15.73 7.79 17.45
N PRO A 125 14.61 8.54 17.71
CA PRO A 125 13.25 8.02 17.53
C PRO A 125 12.91 7.72 16.06
N ASP A 126 13.54 8.42 15.12
CA ASP A 126 13.30 8.25 13.70
C ASP A 126 13.92 6.93 13.20
N ALA A 127 15.15 6.64 13.60
CA ALA A 127 15.81 5.36 13.33
C ALA A 127 15.02 4.19 13.94
N ALA A 128 14.54 4.36 15.19
CA ALA A 128 13.74 3.34 15.88
C ALA A 128 12.40 3.06 15.15
N ALA A 129 11.71 4.10 14.66
CA ALA A 129 10.48 3.93 13.90
C ALA A 129 10.71 3.18 12.57
N VAL A 130 11.83 3.47 11.87
CA VAL A 130 12.22 2.76 10.65
C VAL A 130 12.58 1.31 10.97
N ARG A 131 13.34 1.04 12.07
CA ARG A 131 13.69 -0.30 12.53
C ARG A 131 12.46 -1.13 12.82
N ALA A 132 11.52 -0.61 13.60
CA ALA A 132 10.27 -1.27 13.95
C ALA A 132 9.51 -1.73 12.70
N ARG A 133 9.36 -0.85 11.71
CA ARG A 133 8.66 -1.19 10.46
C ARG A 133 9.46 -2.15 9.59
N SER A 134 10.78 -2.03 9.53
CA SER A 134 11.63 -2.93 8.72
C SER A 134 11.61 -4.37 9.26
N THR A 135 11.60 -4.56 10.59
CA THR A 135 11.47 -5.88 11.20
C THR A 135 10.11 -6.52 10.86
N VAL A 136 9.03 -5.74 10.80
CA VAL A 136 7.72 -6.23 10.31
C VAL A 136 7.82 -6.65 8.84
N PHE A 137 8.42 -5.85 7.97
CA PHE A 137 8.60 -6.23 6.57
C PHE A 137 9.42 -7.52 6.42
N LEU A 138 10.55 -7.62 7.13
CA LEU A 138 11.39 -8.82 7.12
C LEU A 138 10.59 -10.07 7.53
N ALA A 139 9.74 -9.98 8.55
CA ALA A 139 8.87 -11.08 8.93
C ALA A 139 7.95 -11.51 7.79
N TRP A 140 7.26 -10.56 7.17
CA TRP A 140 6.35 -10.84 6.06
C TRP A 140 7.07 -11.41 4.83
N GLU A 141 8.34 -11.04 4.61
CA GLU A 141 9.18 -11.65 3.58
C GLU A 141 9.48 -13.12 3.86
N LEU A 142 9.86 -13.45 5.10
CA LEU A 142 10.13 -14.82 5.51
C LEU A 142 8.92 -15.72 5.35
N ARG A 143 7.72 -15.22 5.66
CA ARG A 143 6.47 -15.92 5.41
C ARG A 143 6.27 -16.20 3.92
N GLY A 144 6.68 -15.27 3.07
CA GLY A 144 6.50 -15.35 1.62
C GLY A 144 5.06 -15.11 1.18
N ALA A 145 4.86 -15.22 -0.14
CA ALA A 145 3.59 -14.91 -0.82
C ALA A 145 2.60 -16.07 -0.89
N SER A 146 2.96 -17.24 -0.36
CA SER A 146 2.11 -18.42 -0.42
C SER A 146 0.89 -18.31 0.51
N THR A 147 -0.18 -19.00 0.15
CA THR A 147 -1.33 -19.19 1.05
C THR A 147 -0.90 -19.94 2.32
N ALA A 148 -1.64 -19.79 3.41
CA ALA A 148 -1.29 -20.38 4.70
C ALA A 148 -1.09 -21.92 4.61
N ASP A 149 -1.89 -22.59 3.79
CA ASP A 149 -1.79 -24.04 3.52
C ASP A 149 -0.56 -24.46 2.70
N ARG A 150 0.13 -23.48 2.06
CA ARG A 150 1.36 -23.70 1.27
C ARG A 150 2.61 -23.10 1.90
N THR A 151 2.49 -22.48 3.06
CA THR A 151 3.60 -21.94 3.84
C THR A 151 4.14 -23.06 4.73
N SER A 152 5.45 -23.33 4.71
CA SER A 152 6.03 -24.38 5.54
C SER A 152 5.98 -24.05 7.03
N ALA A 153 6.04 -25.07 7.90
CA ALA A 153 6.09 -24.87 9.34
C ALA A 153 7.30 -24.02 9.77
N GLU A 154 8.46 -24.23 9.13
CA GLU A 154 9.67 -23.45 9.38
C GLU A 154 9.50 -21.96 8.99
N GLN A 155 8.81 -21.69 7.87
CA GLN A 155 8.49 -20.33 7.47
C GLN A 155 7.55 -19.66 8.48
N PHE A 156 6.54 -20.38 8.98
CA PHE A 156 5.65 -19.87 10.03
C PHE A 156 6.39 -19.60 11.34
N GLU A 157 7.27 -20.51 11.75
CA GLU A 157 8.08 -20.33 12.96
C GLU A 157 9.01 -19.11 12.83
N GLY A 158 9.71 -18.99 11.70
CA GLY A 158 10.55 -17.83 11.40
C GLY A 158 9.76 -16.53 11.38
N PHE A 159 8.60 -16.53 10.73
CA PHE A 159 7.67 -15.41 10.67
C PHE A 159 7.23 -14.93 12.06
N HIS A 160 6.71 -15.84 12.89
CA HIS A 160 6.26 -15.50 14.23
C HIS A 160 7.40 -15.01 15.13
N ARG A 161 8.57 -15.66 15.07
CA ARG A 161 9.75 -15.24 15.84
C ARG A 161 10.16 -13.81 15.50
N VAL A 162 10.20 -13.45 14.22
CA VAL A 162 10.58 -12.11 13.79
C VAL A 162 9.51 -11.09 14.13
N LEU A 163 8.21 -11.44 14.05
CA LEU A 163 7.13 -10.55 14.50
C LEU A 163 7.17 -10.30 16.01
N LEU A 164 7.53 -11.31 16.82
CA LEU A 164 7.70 -11.09 18.26
C LEU A 164 8.84 -10.10 18.56
N ARG A 165 9.96 -10.20 17.81
CA ARG A 165 11.02 -9.19 17.88
C ARG A 165 10.54 -7.81 17.41
N ALA A 166 9.74 -7.75 16.33
CA ALA A 166 9.19 -6.48 15.86
C ALA A 166 8.38 -5.75 16.96
N ARG A 167 7.69 -6.48 17.85
CA ARG A 167 6.99 -5.88 18.98
C ARG A 167 7.93 -5.16 19.97
N GLU A 168 9.13 -5.70 20.18
CA GLU A 168 10.15 -5.07 21.02
C GLU A 168 10.65 -3.77 20.36
N ASP A 169 10.94 -3.83 19.04
CA ASP A 169 11.33 -2.66 18.25
C ASP A 169 10.24 -1.59 18.24
N ILE A 170 8.97 -1.99 18.11
CA ILE A 170 7.79 -1.10 18.14
C ILE A 170 7.67 -0.44 19.52
N ALA A 171 7.73 -1.21 20.60
CA ALA A 171 7.66 -0.69 21.97
C ALA A 171 8.77 0.33 22.21
N ARG A 172 9.98 0.05 21.76
CA ARG A 172 11.11 0.97 21.84
C ARG A 172 10.87 2.28 21.06
N ALA A 173 10.34 2.19 19.85
CA ALA A 173 10.02 3.38 19.04
C ALA A 173 8.91 4.24 19.68
N VAL A 174 7.88 3.61 20.28
CA VAL A 174 6.81 4.30 21.03
C VAL A 174 7.36 4.99 22.27
N GLU A 175 8.26 4.34 23.00
CA GLU A 175 8.92 4.93 24.19
C GLU A 175 9.72 6.18 23.83
N LEU A 176 10.45 6.15 22.71
CA LEU A 176 11.30 7.25 22.25
C LEU A 176 10.50 8.44 21.71
N ASN A 177 9.35 8.18 21.06
CA ASN A 177 8.45 9.23 20.58
C ASN A 177 6.99 8.82 20.77
N PRO A 178 6.39 9.09 21.94
CA PRO A 178 5.00 8.72 22.22
C PRO A 178 3.95 9.42 21.34
N GLU A 179 4.30 10.51 20.66
CA GLU A 179 3.38 11.24 19.80
C GLU A 179 3.27 10.64 18.39
N ASP A 180 4.30 9.89 17.93
CA ASP A 180 4.36 9.32 16.59
C ASP A 180 3.40 8.12 16.45
N PRO A 181 2.40 8.16 15.56
CA PRO A 181 1.52 7.02 15.30
C PRO A 181 2.20 5.91 14.48
N SER A 182 3.30 6.19 13.74
CA SER A 182 3.89 5.26 12.76
C SER A 182 4.32 3.91 13.36
N PRO A 183 4.91 3.84 14.57
CA PRO A 183 5.20 2.56 15.21
C PRO A 183 3.95 1.74 15.53
N LEU A 184 2.86 2.39 15.98
CA LEU A 184 1.60 1.70 16.26
C LEU A 184 0.90 1.23 14.97
N VAL A 185 1.02 1.98 13.87
CA VAL A 185 0.60 1.50 12.54
C VAL A 185 1.36 0.24 12.15
N SER A 186 2.64 0.15 12.51
CA SER A 186 3.44 -1.06 12.30
C SER A 186 2.97 -2.23 13.17
N ASP A 187 2.47 -1.96 14.40
CA ASP A 187 1.90 -2.98 15.29
C ASP A 187 0.58 -3.58 14.74
N LEU A 188 -0.23 -2.81 14.02
CA LEU A 188 -1.37 -3.37 13.30
C LEU A 188 -0.96 -4.48 12.32
N TRP A 189 0.16 -4.31 11.62
CA TRP A 189 0.68 -5.32 10.68
C TRP A 189 1.35 -6.50 11.41
N ALA A 190 1.96 -6.27 12.56
CA ALA A 190 2.42 -7.34 13.44
C ALA A 190 1.23 -8.14 13.98
N GLY A 191 0.18 -7.46 14.41
CA GLY A 191 -1.07 -8.04 14.90
C GLY A 191 -1.80 -8.88 13.86
N LEU A 192 -1.76 -8.45 12.61
CA LEU A 192 -2.27 -9.23 11.49
C LEU A 192 -1.62 -10.62 11.40
N GLY A 193 -0.30 -10.67 11.58
CA GLY A 193 0.48 -11.91 11.49
C GLY A 193 0.44 -12.75 12.75
N LEU A 194 0.38 -12.12 13.92
CA LEU A 194 0.33 -12.80 15.22
C LEU A 194 -1.07 -13.19 15.67
N GLY A 195 -2.11 -12.75 14.96
CA GLY A 195 -3.50 -13.03 15.32
C GLY A 195 -3.93 -12.34 16.62
N TYR A 196 -3.69 -11.05 16.75
CA TYR A 196 -4.13 -10.29 17.93
C TYR A 196 -5.63 -10.46 18.17
N PRO A 197 -6.08 -10.59 19.42
CA PRO A 197 -7.51 -10.58 19.74
C PRO A 197 -8.14 -9.24 19.36
N HIS A 198 -9.42 -9.25 18.97
CA HIS A 198 -10.17 -8.03 18.63
C HIS A 198 -10.10 -6.97 19.72
N ALA A 199 -10.21 -7.37 21.01
CA ALA A 199 -10.11 -6.44 22.14
C ALA A 199 -8.80 -5.66 22.14
N TYR A 200 -7.67 -6.34 21.93
CA TYR A 200 -6.37 -5.68 21.85
C TYR A 200 -6.27 -4.73 20.64
N VAL A 201 -6.80 -5.14 19.49
CA VAL A 201 -6.82 -4.26 18.29
C VAL A 201 -7.69 -3.03 18.49
N HIS A 202 -8.80 -3.13 19.26
CA HIS A 202 -9.58 -1.97 19.64
C HIS A 202 -8.84 -1.00 20.56
N GLU A 203 -8.05 -1.49 21.52
CA GLU A 203 -7.19 -0.67 22.37
C GLU A 203 -6.08 0.00 21.55
N LEU A 204 -5.36 -0.76 20.73
CA LEU A 204 -4.33 -0.25 19.82
C LEU A 204 -4.90 0.83 18.86
N TRP A 205 -6.11 0.58 18.34
CA TRP A 205 -6.79 1.56 17.48
C TRP A 205 -7.16 2.84 18.24
N ALA A 206 -7.61 2.74 19.49
CA ALA A 206 -7.91 3.91 20.29
C ALA A 206 -6.68 4.79 20.53
N GLU A 207 -5.52 4.17 20.76
CA GLU A 207 -4.25 4.90 20.88
C GLU A 207 -3.83 5.59 19.56
N ILE A 208 -3.96 4.90 18.43
CA ILE A 208 -3.65 5.47 17.10
C ILE A 208 -4.56 6.65 16.81
N ALA A 209 -5.87 6.45 16.98
CA ALA A 209 -6.88 7.49 16.73
C ALA A 209 -6.74 8.69 17.65
N GLY A 210 -6.27 8.49 18.90
CA GLY A 210 -5.95 9.58 19.82
C GLY A 210 -4.79 10.45 19.36
N ARG A 211 -3.82 9.89 18.65
CA ARG A 211 -2.65 10.63 18.11
C ARG A 211 -2.93 11.26 16.74
N ALA A 212 -3.62 10.54 15.88
CA ALA A 212 -3.87 10.94 14.49
C ALA A 212 -5.23 10.42 13.99
N PRO A 213 -6.35 11.08 14.37
CA PRO A 213 -7.70 10.56 14.18
C PRO A 213 -8.12 10.38 12.71
N PHE A 214 -7.46 11.09 11.78
CA PHE A 214 -7.79 11.06 10.36
C PHE A 214 -6.64 10.54 9.49
N HIS A 215 -5.66 9.86 10.08
CA HIS A 215 -4.50 9.32 9.40
C HIS A 215 -4.89 8.16 8.46
N TYR A 216 -4.81 8.40 7.15
CA TYR A 216 -5.29 7.45 6.14
C TYR A 216 -4.59 6.09 6.21
N GLU A 217 -3.23 6.09 6.31
CA GLU A 217 -2.47 4.84 6.39
C GLU A 217 -2.86 3.98 7.60
N ALA A 218 -3.10 4.62 8.74
CA ALA A 218 -3.55 3.92 9.94
C ALA A 218 -4.92 3.27 9.74
N HIS A 219 -5.87 4.03 9.16
CA HIS A 219 -7.19 3.50 8.84
C HIS A 219 -7.13 2.37 7.83
N TYR A 220 -6.31 2.51 6.78
CA TYR A 220 -6.10 1.45 5.79
C TYR A 220 -5.55 0.17 6.43
N SER A 221 -4.54 0.31 7.29
CA SER A 221 -3.92 -0.82 8.01
C SER A 221 -4.91 -1.51 8.94
N ALA A 222 -5.70 -0.74 9.70
CA ALA A 222 -6.75 -1.30 10.58
C ALA A 222 -7.86 -1.97 9.76
N LEU A 223 -8.28 -1.36 8.62
CA LEU A 223 -9.26 -1.97 7.72
C LEU A 223 -8.81 -3.34 7.23
N GLN A 224 -7.53 -3.53 6.90
CA GLN A 224 -7.01 -4.83 6.49
C GLN A 224 -7.25 -5.89 7.58
N TYR A 225 -7.02 -5.56 8.86
CA TYR A 225 -7.28 -6.48 9.97
C TYR A 225 -8.76 -6.90 10.04
N TRP A 226 -9.69 -5.96 9.79
CA TRP A 226 -11.13 -6.22 9.83
C TRP A 226 -11.67 -6.91 8.57
N CYS A 227 -10.88 -7.11 7.51
CA CYS A 227 -11.31 -7.86 6.33
C CYS A 227 -11.48 -9.35 6.60
N ALA A 228 -12.44 -9.99 5.89
CA ALA A 228 -12.74 -11.42 6.00
C ALA A 228 -11.55 -12.35 5.65
N LYS A 229 -10.60 -11.86 4.87
CA LYS A 229 -9.37 -12.58 4.52
C LYS A 229 -8.37 -12.68 5.68
N TRP A 230 -8.58 -11.92 6.78
CA TRP A 230 -7.76 -11.93 7.97
C TRP A 230 -8.59 -12.32 9.21
N HIS A 231 -8.84 -11.41 10.12
CA HIS A 231 -9.44 -11.68 11.42
C HIS A 231 -10.88 -11.14 11.57
N GLY A 232 -11.41 -10.52 10.52
CA GLY A 232 -12.72 -9.88 10.51
C GLY A 232 -13.75 -10.56 9.60
N SER A 233 -14.67 -9.75 9.10
CA SER A 233 -15.69 -10.14 8.14
C SER A 233 -15.96 -9.00 7.15
N GLU A 234 -16.78 -9.23 6.12
CA GLU A 234 -17.24 -8.18 5.23
C GLU A 234 -17.98 -7.08 5.99
N GLU A 235 -18.84 -7.48 6.95
CA GLU A 235 -19.63 -6.57 7.77
C GLU A 235 -18.73 -5.69 8.65
N LEU A 236 -17.74 -6.28 9.34
CA LEU A 236 -16.80 -5.54 10.19
C LEU A 236 -15.96 -4.56 9.38
N ALA A 237 -15.48 -4.98 8.20
CA ALA A 237 -14.70 -4.11 7.32
C ALA A 237 -15.55 -2.92 6.80
N ARG A 238 -16.81 -3.17 6.41
CA ARG A 238 -17.73 -2.12 5.98
C ARG A 238 -18.07 -1.15 7.11
N GLU A 239 -18.41 -1.67 8.29
CA GLU A 239 -18.70 -0.85 9.46
C GLU A 239 -17.52 0.06 9.83
N PHE A 240 -16.30 -0.48 9.83
CA PHE A 240 -15.10 0.30 10.09
C PHE A 240 -14.90 1.41 9.04
N ALA A 241 -15.02 1.07 7.74
CA ALA A 241 -14.87 2.03 6.65
C ALA A 241 -15.95 3.13 6.66
N ASP A 242 -17.21 2.76 6.98
CA ASP A 242 -18.33 3.69 7.06
C ASP A 242 -18.15 4.65 8.23
N LYS A 243 -17.73 4.16 9.39
CA LYS A 243 -17.45 5.00 10.58
C LYS A 243 -16.31 5.98 10.28
N ALA A 244 -15.23 5.51 9.68
CA ALA A 244 -14.09 6.35 9.30
C ALA A 244 -14.52 7.46 8.32
N ALA A 245 -15.21 7.11 7.24
CA ALA A 245 -15.63 8.05 6.20
C ALA A 245 -16.69 9.06 6.69
N SER A 246 -17.63 8.64 7.55
CA SER A 246 -18.73 9.49 8.03
C SER A 246 -18.28 10.56 9.03
N GLY A 247 -17.19 10.31 9.77
CA GLY A 247 -16.65 11.26 10.76
C GLY A 247 -15.53 12.15 10.21
N ALA A 248 -15.15 11.97 8.94
CA ALA A 248 -13.95 12.58 8.38
C ALA A 248 -14.19 14.01 7.88
N PRO A 249 -13.29 14.96 8.17
CA PRO A 249 -13.21 16.22 7.45
C PRO A 249 -12.94 15.99 5.94
N ALA A 250 -13.37 16.95 5.12
CA ALA A 250 -13.05 16.93 3.69
C ALA A 250 -11.52 16.95 3.47
N GLY A 251 -11.07 16.21 2.46
CA GLY A 251 -9.66 16.14 2.09
C GLY A 251 -8.81 15.14 2.86
N THR A 252 -9.42 14.26 3.65
CA THR A 252 -8.72 13.21 4.40
C THR A 252 -8.52 11.91 3.62
N LEU A 253 -9.14 11.75 2.45
CA LEU A 253 -9.23 10.51 1.66
C LEU A 253 -9.96 9.36 2.36
N LEU A 254 -10.44 9.51 3.59
CA LEU A 254 -11.13 8.43 4.31
C LEU A 254 -12.37 7.89 3.58
N PRO A 255 -13.10 8.66 2.74
CA PRO A 255 -14.14 8.10 1.87
C PRO A 255 -13.65 6.97 0.96
N ALA A 256 -12.35 6.92 0.59
CA ALA A 256 -11.80 5.84 -0.23
C ALA A 256 -11.86 4.48 0.47
N LEU A 257 -11.86 4.44 1.80
CA LEU A 257 -11.90 3.18 2.56
C LEU A 257 -13.15 2.35 2.28
N ARG A 258 -14.28 2.98 1.96
CA ARG A 258 -15.50 2.30 1.52
C ARG A 258 -15.27 1.51 0.24
N LEU A 259 -14.57 2.11 -0.72
CA LEU A 259 -14.22 1.44 -1.98
C LEU A 259 -13.17 0.35 -1.75
N VAL A 260 -12.21 0.56 -0.83
CA VAL A 260 -11.24 -0.46 -0.44
C VAL A 260 -11.97 -1.65 0.19
N ALA A 261 -12.83 -1.43 1.18
CA ALA A 261 -13.60 -2.50 1.83
C ALA A 261 -14.45 -3.28 0.83
N HIS A 262 -15.14 -2.57 -0.09
CA HIS A 262 -15.91 -3.20 -1.16
C HIS A 262 -15.02 -4.01 -2.09
N PHE A 263 -13.87 -3.47 -2.54
CA PHE A 263 -12.94 -4.15 -3.43
C PHE A 263 -12.36 -5.44 -2.81
N GLU A 264 -12.04 -5.41 -1.52
CA GLU A 264 -11.44 -6.54 -0.82
C GLU A 264 -12.41 -7.73 -0.62
N HIS A 265 -13.72 -7.50 -0.70
CA HIS A 265 -14.76 -8.52 -0.51
C HIS A 265 -15.52 -8.89 -1.79
N LEU A 266 -15.08 -8.38 -2.95
CA LEU A 266 -15.68 -8.75 -4.21
C LEU A 266 -15.38 -10.20 -4.58
N ASP A 267 -16.45 -11.01 -4.78
CA ASP A 267 -16.33 -12.32 -5.38
C ASP A 267 -15.89 -12.22 -6.84
N ARG A 268 -14.94 -13.08 -7.23
CA ARG A 268 -14.50 -13.18 -8.62
C ARG A 268 -15.41 -14.15 -9.41
N PRO A 269 -15.61 -13.93 -10.70
CA PRO A 269 -15.01 -12.95 -11.59
C PRO A 269 -15.69 -11.58 -11.49
N PHE A 270 -14.90 -10.53 -11.67
CA PHE A 270 -15.29 -9.11 -11.62
C PHE A 270 -16.48 -8.79 -12.56
N ASN A 271 -17.68 -9.14 -12.16
CA ASN A 271 -18.89 -8.88 -12.91
C ASN A 271 -19.26 -7.39 -12.85
N GLY A 272 -19.39 -6.74 -14.00
CA GLY A 272 -19.64 -5.30 -14.08
C GLY A 272 -20.93 -4.81 -13.41
N LYS A 273 -21.87 -5.69 -13.06
CA LYS A 273 -23.12 -5.31 -12.37
C LYS A 273 -22.88 -4.85 -10.93
N HIS A 274 -21.97 -5.49 -10.20
CA HIS A 274 -21.66 -5.16 -8.81
C HIS A 274 -21.07 -3.75 -8.62
N TYR A 275 -20.40 -3.22 -9.65
CA TYR A 275 -19.82 -1.87 -9.62
C TYR A 275 -20.81 -0.75 -9.90
N ARG A 276 -22.04 -1.09 -10.34
CA ARG A 276 -23.06 -0.12 -10.80
C ARG A 276 -24.29 -0.07 -9.91
N THR A 277 -24.20 -0.63 -8.71
CA THR A 277 -25.27 -0.47 -7.74
C THR A 277 -25.32 0.99 -7.28
N PRO A 278 -26.50 1.49 -6.86
CA PRO A 278 -26.61 2.85 -6.31
C PRO A 278 -25.66 3.08 -5.14
N GLU A 279 -25.43 2.07 -4.30
CA GLU A 279 -24.53 2.12 -3.15
C GLU A 279 -23.07 2.36 -3.61
N VAL A 280 -22.56 1.54 -4.54
CA VAL A 280 -21.18 1.69 -5.04
C VAL A 280 -21.03 3.00 -5.82
N THR A 281 -22.05 3.44 -6.53
CA THR A 281 -22.03 4.74 -7.22
C THR A 281 -21.89 5.88 -6.20
N ALA A 282 -22.66 5.84 -5.11
CA ALA A 282 -22.54 6.83 -4.05
C ALA A 282 -21.17 6.85 -3.37
N MET A 283 -20.52 5.68 -3.19
CA MET A 283 -19.14 5.61 -2.67
C MET A 283 -18.13 6.28 -3.62
N VAL A 284 -18.27 6.04 -4.94
CA VAL A 284 -17.43 6.67 -5.95
C VAL A 284 -17.63 8.19 -5.98
N ASP A 285 -18.88 8.65 -5.93
CA ASP A 285 -19.22 10.07 -5.94
C ASP A 285 -18.73 10.78 -4.67
N ALA A 286 -18.82 10.13 -3.50
CA ALA A 286 -18.31 10.67 -2.25
C ALA A 286 -16.78 10.89 -2.30
N LEU A 287 -16.03 9.92 -2.86
CA LEU A 287 -14.59 10.07 -3.00
C LEU A 287 -14.23 11.14 -4.05
N LEU A 288 -14.95 11.20 -5.19
CA LEU A 288 -14.76 12.26 -6.18
C LEU A 288 -15.00 13.66 -5.59
N ALA A 289 -15.99 13.79 -4.70
CA ALA A 289 -16.30 15.04 -4.03
C ALA A 289 -15.23 15.44 -2.99
N ASP A 290 -14.52 14.47 -2.40
CA ASP A 290 -13.45 14.71 -1.43
C ASP A 290 -12.13 15.18 -2.09
N LEU A 291 -11.83 14.68 -3.31
CA LEU A 291 -10.55 14.92 -3.98
C LEU A 291 -10.12 16.39 -4.09
N PRO A 292 -11.00 17.36 -4.39
CA PRO A 292 -10.61 18.76 -4.50
C PRO A 292 -10.07 19.38 -3.22
N ALA A 293 -10.45 18.82 -2.05
CA ALA A 293 -9.98 19.27 -0.75
C ALA A 293 -8.70 18.56 -0.29
N VAL A 294 -8.31 17.47 -0.97
CA VAL A 294 -7.10 16.72 -0.63
C VAL A 294 -5.86 17.51 -1.03
N ARG A 295 -4.91 17.63 -0.11
CA ARG A 295 -3.63 18.29 -0.43
C ARG A 295 -2.89 17.51 -1.53
N PRO A 296 -2.26 18.21 -2.51
CA PRO A 296 -1.64 17.56 -3.67
C PRO A 296 -0.49 16.60 -3.33
N ASP A 297 0.20 16.83 -2.20
CA ASP A 297 1.32 16.01 -1.72
C ASP A 297 0.90 14.93 -0.71
N HIS A 298 -0.41 14.63 -0.62
CA HIS A 298 -0.89 13.54 0.23
C HIS A 298 -0.37 12.19 -0.31
N PRO A 299 0.37 11.40 0.49
CA PRO A 299 1.09 10.22 -0.03
C PRO A 299 0.17 9.12 -0.58
N ARG A 300 -1.09 9.07 -0.15
CA ARG A 300 -2.07 8.07 -0.62
C ARG A 300 -3.04 8.59 -1.69
N LEU A 301 -2.91 9.84 -2.12
CA LEU A 301 -3.73 10.39 -3.20
C LEU A 301 -3.59 9.60 -4.51
N PRO A 302 -2.39 9.18 -4.96
CA PRO A 302 -2.27 8.34 -6.16
C PRO A 302 -3.04 7.03 -6.06
N GLU A 303 -3.02 6.35 -4.89
CA GLU A 303 -3.77 5.11 -4.67
C GLU A 303 -5.28 5.33 -4.78
N ALA A 304 -5.80 6.38 -4.16
CA ALA A 304 -7.21 6.74 -4.27
C ALA A 304 -7.64 7.00 -5.73
N ARG A 305 -6.77 7.67 -6.52
CA ARG A 305 -7.01 7.92 -7.94
C ARG A 305 -6.99 6.63 -8.77
N HIS A 306 -6.08 5.70 -8.51
CA HIS A 306 -6.05 4.39 -9.16
C HIS A 306 -7.33 3.60 -8.89
N LEU A 307 -7.76 3.58 -7.63
CA LEU A 307 -8.99 2.92 -7.23
C LEU A 307 -10.21 3.54 -7.91
N LEU A 308 -10.31 4.86 -7.90
CA LEU A 308 -11.36 5.59 -8.64
C LEU A 308 -11.35 5.28 -10.13
N ALA A 309 -10.18 5.35 -10.78
CA ALA A 309 -10.06 5.07 -12.22
C ALA A 309 -10.61 3.67 -12.57
N PHE A 310 -10.31 2.68 -11.74
CA PHE A 310 -10.83 1.33 -11.90
C PHE A 310 -12.35 1.27 -11.77
N PHE A 311 -12.92 1.84 -10.69
CA PHE A 311 -14.37 1.83 -10.46
C PHE A 311 -15.12 2.61 -11.55
N LEU A 312 -14.64 3.77 -11.95
CA LEU A 312 -15.22 4.61 -13.00
C LEU A 312 -15.27 3.90 -14.34
N VAL A 313 -14.20 3.19 -14.75
CA VAL A 313 -14.24 2.35 -15.97
C VAL A 313 -15.31 1.25 -15.86
N LYS A 314 -15.43 0.60 -14.70
CA LYS A 314 -16.47 -0.42 -14.45
C LYS A 314 -17.89 0.15 -14.49
N GLN A 315 -18.03 1.41 -14.10
CA GLN A 315 -19.29 2.17 -14.19
C GLN A 315 -19.54 2.78 -15.57
N LYS A 316 -18.61 2.66 -16.53
CA LYS A 316 -18.64 3.30 -17.86
C LYS A 316 -18.60 4.85 -17.80
N ARG A 317 -18.07 5.41 -16.74
CA ARG A 317 -17.82 6.85 -16.54
C ARG A 317 -16.42 7.18 -17.10
N HIS A 318 -16.27 7.04 -18.41
CA HIS A 318 -14.96 6.99 -19.05
C HIS A 318 -14.22 8.33 -19.04
N ALA A 319 -14.93 9.46 -19.18
CA ALA A 319 -14.32 10.78 -19.12
C ALA A 319 -13.69 11.05 -17.75
N GLU A 320 -14.41 10.79 -16.67
CA GLU A 320 -13.92 10.95 -15.29
C GLU A 320 -12.79 9.97 -14.98
N ALA A 321 -12.88 8.72 -15.51
CA ALA A 321 -11.80 7.75 -15.38
C ALA A 321 -10.51 8.24 -16.06
N LEU A 322 -10.63 8.80 -17.28
CA LEU A 322 -9.47 9.32 -18.01
C LEU A 322 -8.77 10.46 -17.29
N GLU A 323 -9.52 11.34 -16.62
CA GLU A 323 -8.94 12.38 -15.77
C GLU A 323 -8.07 11.78 -14.66
N GLN A 324 -8.55 10.73 -13.98
CA GLN A 324 -7.76 10.06 -12.93
C GLN A 324 -6.51 9.38 -13.50
N PHE A 325 -6.63 8.67 -14.64
CA PHE A 325 -5.49 8.03 -15.30
C PHE A 325 -4.38 9.02 -15.66
N ARG A 326 -4.74 10.21 -16.16
CA ARG A 326 -3.75 11.25 -16.52
C ARG A 326 -2.95 11.77 -15.32
N LEU A 327 -3.52 11.71 -14.12
CA LEU A 327 -2.91 12.21 -12.89
C LEU A 327 -2.00 11.20 -12.19
N VAL A 328 -2.04 9.92 -12.60
CA VAL A 328 -1.26 8.83 -11.97
C VAL A 328 -0.43 8.03 -12.97
N ASP A 329 -0.40 8.46 -14.23
CA ASP A 329 0.32 7.74 -15.29
C ASP A 329 1.82 7.67 -14.98
N GLY A 330 2.40 6.49 -15.16
CA GLY A 330 3.82 6.24 -14.89
C GLY A 330 4.13 5.53 -13.57
N CYS A 331 3.21 5.49 -12.59
CA CYS A 331 3.40 4.82 -11.31
C CYS A 331 2.20 3.94 -10.99
N VAL A 332 2.34 2.62 -11.06
CA VAL A 332 1.19 1.69 -11.01
C VAL A 332 1.27 0.66 -9.88
N ALA A 333 2.16 0.85 -8.91
CA ALA A 333 2.31 -0.02 -7.73
C ALA A 333 1.18 0.18 -6.71
N SER A 334 -0.08 0.01 -7.12
CA SER A 334 -1.24 0.29 -6.28
C SER A 334 -2.35 -0.75 -6.49
N ILE A 335 -3.25 -0.83 -5.53
CA ILE A 335 -4.57 -1.42 -5.76
C ILE A 335 -5.34 -0.56 -6.79
N PRO A 336 -6.09 -1.19 -7.69
CA PRO A 336 -6.34 -2.61 -7.81
C PRO A 336 -5.31 -3.37 -8.67
N TRP A 337 -4.34 -2.69 -9.28
CA TRP A 337 -3.45 -3.27 -10.30
C TRP A 337 -2.51 -4.32 -9.72
N SER A 338 -2.03 -4.12 -8.50
CA SER A 338 -1.18 -5.07 -7.77
C SER A 338 -1.82 -6.44 -7.53
N TYR A 339 -3.12 -6.58 -7.76
CA TYR A 339 -3.86 -7.85 -7.68
C TYR A 339 -3.83 -8.66 -8.98
N PHE A 340 -3.23 -8.13 -10.02
CA PHE A 340 -3.11 -8.80 -11.32
C PHE A 340 -1.68 -9.28 -11.56
N LYS A 341 -1.55 -10.31 -12.41
CA LYS A 341 -0.24 -10.92 -12.73
C LYS A 341 0.73 -9.91 -13.35
N ASP A 342 0.23 -9.03 -14.19
CA ASP A 342 0.95 -7.91 -14.80
C ASP A 342 0.18 -6.61 -14.48
N PRO A 343 0.62 -5.86 -13.45
CA PRO A 343 -0.02 -4.61 -13.07
C PRO A 343 -0.01 -3.56 -14.17
N ALA A 344 1.11 -3.42 -14.90
CA ALA A 344 1.27 -2.44 -15.95
C ALA A 344 0.37 -2.76 -17.16
N GLU A 345 0.31 -4.03 -17.57
CA GLU A 345 -0.61 -4.47 -18.64
C GLU A 345 -2.05 -4.17 -18.25
N LYS A 346 -2.45 -4.54 -17.03
CA LYS A 346 -3.82 -4.36 -16.58
C LYS A 346 -4.21 -2.89 -16.45
N TYR A 347 -3.32 -2.06 -15.91
CA TYR A 347 -3.49 -0.61 -15.87
C TYR A 347 -3.71 -0.04 -17.28
N CYS A 348 -2.83 -0.38 -18.22
CA CYS A 348 -2.94 0.08 -19.60
C CYS A 348 -4.23 -0.38 -20.28
N ASP A 349 -4.68 -1.63 -20.08
CA ASP A 349 -5.96 -2.12 -20.59
C ASP A 349 -7.15 -1.26 -20.13
N TYR A 350 -7.20 -0.90 -18.85
CA TYR A 350 -8.27 -0.08 -18.29
C TYR A 350 -8.19 1.37 -18.77
N ARG A 351 -6.97 1.92 -18.84
CA ARG A 351 -6.73 3.25 -19.37
C ARG A 351 -7.17 3.38 -20.83
N GLU A 352 -6.83 2.40 -21.68
CA GLU A 352 -7.26 2.38 -23.08
C GLU A 352 -8.80 2.35 -23.22
N ARG A 353 -9.50 1.60 -22.33
CA ARG A 353 -10.98 1.63 -22.29
C ARG A 353 -11.52 3.01 -21.94
N ALA A 354 -10.86 3.71 -21.00
CA ALA A 354 -11.25 5.07 -20.66
C ALA A 354 -11.02 6.04 -21.84
N VAL A 355 -9.89 5.94 -22.54
CA VAL A 355 -9.58 6.75 -23.73
C VAL A 355 -10.60 6.53 -24.85
N GLN A 356 -10.94 5.27 -25.13
CA GLN A 356 -11.89 4.93 -26.18
C GLN A 356 -13.33 5.32 -25.85
N GLY A 357 -13.72 5.18 -24.59
CA GLY A 357 -15.08 5.48 -24.13
C GLY A 357 -15.36 6.95 -23.80
N ALA A 358 -14.31 7.78 -23.67
CA ALA A 358 -14.43 9.22 -23.42
C ALA A 358 -14.66 10.04 -24.70
N ARG A 359 -14.70 9.39 -25.86
CA ARG A 359 -15.08 9.96 -27.18
C ARG A 359 -16.58 10.02 -27.26
#